data_9f2e1491bbfd0ed7b2ec28eca8cf776f
#
_entry.id   9f2e1491bbfd0ed7b2ec28eca8cf776f
#
_cell.length_a   1.000
_cell.length_b   1.000
_cell.length_c   1.000
_cell.angle_alpha   90.00
_cell.angle_beta   90.00
_cell.angle_gamma   90.00
#
_symmetry.space_group_name_H-M   'P 1'
#
loop_
_entity.id
_entity.type
_entity.pdbx_description
1 polymer ?
#
loop_
_entity_poly.entity_id
_entity_poly.type
_entity_poly.pdbx_seq_one_letter_code
_entity_poly.pdbx_strand_id
1 'polypeptide(L)'
;MKKMTIHNVPKVLFATLLMLMLSIGAAAQWGPTLTHNIDSLLGHPMFQRTQVAVYVYDLDADTVVYDRGSRQLMRPASVMKVLTSTAALHNLGADQPIKTTHSDSGTIERDTLLPDSVEQHNVLHGDLYLRGGFDPLFGPDDMRAFIQSLREQDIRRIDGTVYADLSFKDTLKWGQGWCWDDKATTLTPLLYNAKDIFMTRFMQSLDADSIVRPANYRRLTQGGLERDTVTLCCRIHTISQMIGRMMKESDNLFAESLFYQLGRSGRKAAEQEYGLIRELGLNPDDYTVADGSGLSLYNYLTPQVVVRLLRHVWNTPRLLNVLYPSLPIAGYDGTLKKRMKGTAAEGNVRAKTGTLSKVSTLAGYATTSSGSHLAFCIFNQGVLNSQEGRDFQDRVCQQLVK
;
A
#
# COMPACT_ATOMS: atom_id res chain seq x y z
N MET A 1 -58.46 34.00 27.56
CA MET A 1 -57.16 34.69 27.53
C MET A 1 -56.15 33.88 28.35
N LYS A 2 -55.33 33.04 27.71
CA LYS A 2 -54.24 32.27 28.36
C LYS A 2 -52.96 33.10 28.31
N LYS A 3 -52.38 33.41 29.45
CA LYS A 3 -51.08 34.08 29.56
C LYS A 3 -49.98 33.14 29.06
N MET A 4 -49.29 33.55 28.05
CA MET A 4 -48.09 32.87 27.51
C MET A 4 -46.89 33.32 28.35
N THR A 5 -46.31 32.40 29.09
CA THR A 5 -45.17 32.64 29.97
C THR A 5 -43.87 32.73 29.14
N ILE A 6 -43.34 33.93 29.05
CA ILE A 6 -42.05 34.23 28.41
C ILE A 6 -40.93 33.90 29.42
N HIS A 7 -40.45 32.62 29.49
CA HIS A 7 -39.35 32.27 30.39
C HIS A 7 -38.24 31.39 29.80
N ASN A 8 -38.32 31.08 28.49
CA ASN A 8 -37.27 30.19 27.88
C ASN A 8 -36.41 30.81 26.78
N VAL A 9 -36.64 32.07 26.42
CA VAL A 9 -35.88 32.76 25.33
C VAL A 9 -34.43 33.04 25.69
N PRO A 10 -34.05 33.45 26.95
CA PRO A 10 -32.65 33.77 27.23
C PRO A 10 -31.72 32.56 27.31
N LYS A 11 -32.21 31.36 27.67
CA LYS A 11 -31.33 30.17 27.78
C LYS A 11 -30.94 29.60 26.41
N VAL A 12 -31.84 29.62 25.43
CA VAL A 12 -31.55 29.16 24.07
C VAL A 12 -30.63 30.14 23.37
N LEU A 13 -30.83 31.48 23.56
CA LEU A 13 -29.96 32.48 23.00
C LEU A 13 -28.53 32.42 23.60
N PHE A 14 -28.41 32.13 24.89
CA PHE A 14 -27.12 31.98 25.54
C PHE A 14 -26.39 30.70 25.12
N ALA A 15 -27.10 29.58 24.93
CA ALA A 15 -26.54 28.34 24.43
C ALA A 15 -26.07 28.46 22.97
N THR A 16 -26.85 29.15 22.11
CA THR A 16 -26.46 29.40 20.72
C THR A 16 -25.29 30.39 20.62
N LEU A 17 -25.24 31.42 21.48
CA LEU A 17 -24.10 32.34 21.54
C LEU A 17 -22.83 31.67 22.08
N LEU A 18 -22.96 30.75 23.06
CA LEU A 18 -21.85 29.96 23.59
C LEU A 18 -21.32 28.94 22.55
N MET A 19 -22.21 28.30 21.78
CA MET A 19 -21.81 27.45 20.65
C MET A 19 -21.15 28.25 19.51
N LEU A 20 -21.62 29.47 19.24
CA LEU A 20 -20.98 30.35 18.26
C LEU A 20 -19.61 30.83 18.75
N MET A 21 -19.44 31.15 20.03
CA MET A 21 -18.13 31.50 20.58
C MET A 21 -17.17 30.34 20.65
N LEU A 22 -17.63 29.10 20.87
CA LEU A 22 -16.79 27.90 20.81
C LEU A 22 -16.36 27.57 19.36
N SER A 23 -17.21 27.82 18.36
CA SER A 23 -16.85 27.65 16.94
C SER A 23 -15.91 28.73 16.42
N ILE A 24 -15.96 29.95 16.95
CA ILE A 24 -15.01 31.05 16.63
C ILE A 24 -13.65 30.77 17.28
N GLY A 25 -13.60 30.14 18.46
CA GLY A 25 -12.36 29.76 19.15
C GLY A 25 -11.56 28.70 18.41
N ALA A 26 -12.20 27.73 17.75
CA ALA A 26 -11.54 26.67 16.97
C ALA A 26 -10.92 27.20 15.65
N ALA A 27 -11.55 28.18 15.02
CA ALA A 27 -11.01 28.82 13.79
C ALA A 27 -9.84 29.78 14.11
N ALA A 28 -9.70 30.24 15.36
CA ALA A 28 -8.63 31.17 15.76
C ALA A 28 -7.31 30.46 16.13
N GLN A 29 -7.28 29.13 16.22
CA GLN A 29 -6.09 28.37 16.59
C GLN A 29 -5.00 28.42 15.51
N TRP A 30 -5.38 28.47 14.25
CA TRP A 30 -4.48 28.57 13.09
C TRP A 30 -4.42 30.03 12.61
N GLY A 31 -3.65 30.84 13.32
CA GLY A 31 -3.59 32.27 13.04
C GLY A 31 -3.05 32.61 11.64
N PRO A 32 -3.19 33.89 11.19
CA PRO A 32 -2.64 34.41 9.94
C PRO A 32 -1.17 34.04 9.71
N THR A 33 -0.44 33.74 10.77
CA THR A 33 0.99 33.41 10.78
C THR A 33 1.32 32.12 10.00
N LEU A 34 0.54 31.02 10.18
CA LEU A 34 0.81 29.78 9.45
C LEU A 34 0.59 29.95 7.96
N THR A 35 -0.56 30.53 7.58
CA THR A 35 -0.87 30.84 6.18
C THR A 35 0.20 31.72 5.55
N HIS A 36 0.56 32.83 6.23
CA HIS A 36 1.60 33.74 5.78
C HIS A 36 2.96 33.04 5.60
N ASN A 37 3.34 32.16 6.53
CA ASN A 37 4.60 31.44 6.45
C ASN A 37 4.63 30.46 5.27
N ILE A 38 3.54 29.72 5.02
CA ILE A 38 3.44 28.85 3.83
C ILE A 38 3.46 29.66 2.55
N ASP A 39 2.71 30.77 2.48
CA ASP A 39 2.69 31.68 1.31
C ASP A 39 4.07 32.28 1.04
N SER A 40 4.81 32.65 2.09
CA SER A 40 6.19 33.12 1.97
C SER A 40 7.11 32.06 1.35
N LEU A 41 6.97 30.77 1.75
CA LEU A 41 7.72 29.67 1.14
C LEU A 41 7.36 29.49 -0.35
N LEU A 42 6.11 29.72 -0.71
CA LEU A 42 5.59 29.64 -2.09
C LEU A 42 6.03 30.83 -2.96
N GLY A 43 6.57 31.89 -2.37
CA GLY A 43 7.25 32.98 -3.06
C GLY A 43 8.59 32.59 -3.72
N HIS A 44 9.11 31.39 -3.48
CA HIS A 44 10.37 30.94 -4.06
C HIS A 44 10.30 30.89 -5.61
N PRO A 45 11.34 31.35 -6.35
CA PRO A 45 11.32 31.47 -7.80
C PRO A 45 10.97 30.18 -8.56
N MET A 46 11.25 29.00 -7.98
CA MET A 46 10.90 27.73 -8.63
C MET A 46 9.39 27.62 -8.92
N PHE A 47 8.53 28.20 -8.06
CA PHE A 47 7.08 28.12 -8.20
C PHE A 47 6.49 29.02 -9.29
N GLN A 48 7.30 29.89 -9.89
CA GLN A 48 6.89 30.64 -11.09
C GLN A 48 6.79 29.74 -12.34
N ARG A 49 7.45 28.56 -12.32
CA ARG A 49 7.56 27.64 -13.46
C ARG A 49 7.11 26.21 -13.16
N THR A 50 6.70 25.93 -11.93
CA THR A 50 6.29 24.59 -11.50
C THR A 50 4.86 24.62 -10.96
N GLN A 51 4.22 23.46 -10.98
CA GLN A 51 2.93 23.30 -10.32
C GLN A 51 3.16 22.88 -8.86
N VAL A 52 2.45 23.53 -7.94
CA VAL A 52 2.46 23.20 -6.53
C VAL A 52 1.05 23.22 -5.97
N ALA A 53 0.74 22.20 -5.18
CA ALA A 53 -0.48 22.16 -4.39
C ALA A 53 -0.12 21.79 -2.95
N VAL A 54 -0.72 22.50 -1.98
CA VAL A 54 -0.59 22.27 -0.56
C VAL A 54 -1.98 22.27 0.04
N TYR A 55 -2.34 21.20 0.73
CA TYR A 55 -3.62 21.07 1.42
C TYR A 55 -3.38 20.53 2.84
N VAL A 56 -3.88 21.28 3.83
CA VAL A 56 -3.73 20.96 5.26
C VAL A 56 -5.09 21.00 5.94
N TYR A 57 -5.37 19.99 6.74
CA TYR A 57 -6.63 19.79 7.44
C TYR A 57 -6.38 19.49 8.90
N ASP A 58 -7.06 20.16 9.79
CA ASP A 58 -7.09 19.90 11.22
C ASP A 58 -8.06 18.75 11.51
N LEU A 59 -7.52 17.64 12.02
CA LEU A 59 -8.28 16.43 12.31
C LEU A 59 -9.09 16.52 13.61
N ASP A 60 -8.64 17.37 14.55
CA ASP A 60 -9.29 17.55 15.85
C ASP A 60 -10.43 18.59 15.73
N ALA A 61 -10.18 19.70 15.03
CA ALA A 61 -11.18 20.75 14.78
C ALA A 61 -12.08 20.46 13.57
N ASP A 62 -11.79 19.42 12.79
CA ASP A 62 -12.51 19.01 11.57
C ASP A 62 -12.67 20.14 10.56
N THR A 63 -11.58 20.90 10.28
CA THR A 63 -11.58 22.07 9.42
C THR A 63 -10.35 22.18 8.54
N VAL A 64 -10.48 22.91 7.43
CA VAL A 64 -9.37 23.25 6.53
C VAL A 64 -8.51 24.33 7.19
N VAL A 65 -7.20 24.06 7.26
CA VAL A 65 -6.19 24.98 7.78
C VAL A 65 -5.53 25.78 6.67
N TYR A 66 -5.23 25.12 5.54
CA TYR A 66 -4.59 25.74 4.39
C TYR A 66 -5.01 25.04 3.10
N ASP A 67 -5.38 25.81 2.10
CA ASP A 67 -5.74 25.30 0.77
C ASP A 67 -5.08 26.13 -0.33
N ARG A 68 -4.15 25.50 -1.04
CA ARG A 68 -3.65 26.01 -2.32
C ARG A 68 -3.66 24.89 -3.34
N GLY A 69 -4.65 24.91 -4.22
CA GLY A 69 -4.74 23.94 -5.31
C GLY A 69 -5.14 22.53 -4.90
N SER A 70 -5.93 22.37 -3.83
CA SER A 70 -6.37 21.06 -3.32
C SER A 70 -7.10 20.22 -4.36
N ARG A 71 -7.71 20.84 -5.38
CA ARG A 71 -8.44 20.18 -6.46
C ARG A 71 -7.63 20.04 -7.77
N GLN A 72 -6.36 20.43 -7.78
CA GLN A 72 -5.52 20.23 -8.97
C GLN A 72 -5.20 18.77 -9.18
N LEU A 73 -5.47 18.26 -10.39
CA LEU A 73 -5.06 16.93 -10.82
C LEU A 73 -3.55 16.90 -11.06
N MET A 74 -2.86 16.10 -10.30
CA MET A 74 -1.40 15.96 -10.35
C MET A 74 -0.99 14.49 -10.22
N ARG A 75 0.20 14.17 -10.68
CA ARG A 75 0.77 12.83 -10.47
C ARG A 75 1.11 12.63 -9.00
N PRO A 76 0.52 11.63 -8.32
CA PRO A 76 0.75 11.39 -6.90
C PRO A 76 2.12 10.75 -6.62
N ALA A 77 2.77 10.17 -7.64
CA ALA A 77 3.90 9.28 -7.43
C ALA A 77 3.57 8.25 -6.33
N SER A 78 4.53 7.83 -5.50
CA SER A 78 4.28 6.83 -4.45
C SER A 78 3.34 7.27 -3.30
N VAL A 79 2.81 8.50 -3.30
CA VAL A 79 1.67 8.86 -2.45
C VAL A 79 0.41 8.08 -2.85
N MET A 80 0.34 7.57 -4.10
CA MET A 80 -0.67 6.59 -4.54
C MET A 80 -0.86 5.45 -3.54
N LYS A 81 0.21 4.98 -2.91
CA LYS A 81 0.19 3.90 -1.91
C LYS A 81 -0.70 4.19 -0.70
N VAL A 82 -1.02 5.46 -0.44
CA VAL A 82 -2.02 5.83 0.59
C VAL A 82 -3.41 5.36 0.17
N LEU A 83 -3.79 5.55 -1.12
CA LEU A 83 -5.05 5.05 -1.64
C LEU A 83 -5.07 3.52 -1.63
N THR A 84 -4.06 2.87 -2.20
CA THR A 84 -3.97 1.41 -2.31
C THR A 84 -4.00 0.72 -0.94
N SER A 85 -3.24 1.22 0.05
CA SER A 85 -3.26 0.65 1.40
C SER A 85 -4.59 0.88 2.11
N THR A 86 -5.17 2.07 1.96
CA THR A 86 -6.47 2.37 2.56
C THR A 86 -7.56 1.48 1.96
N ALA A 87 -7.59 1.31 0.64
CA ALA A 87 -8.56 0.44 -0.04
C ALA A 87 -8.38 -1.03 0.36
N ALA A 88 -7.14 -1.53 0.43
CA ALA A 88 -6.87 -2.90 0.86
C ALA A 88 -7.32 -3.14 2.31
N LEU A 89 -6.99 -2.24 3.24
CA LEU A 89 -7.43 -2.34 4.64
C LEU A 89 -8.94 -2.18 4.80
N HIS A 90 -9.55 -1.29 4.02
CA HIS A 90 -10.99 -1.01 4.08
C HIS A 90 -11.82 -2.17 3.57
N ASN A 91 -11.48 -2.69 2.38
CA ASN A 91 -12.28 -3.70 1.69
C ASN A 91 -11.97 -5.13 2.13
N LEU A 92 -10.71 -5.43 2.45
CA LEU A 92 -10.24 -6.79 2.72
C LEU A 92 -9.93 -7.02 4.21
N GLY A 93 -9.47 -5.98 4.91
CA GLY A 93 -9.02 -6.06 6.31
C GLY A 93 -7.53 -6.38 6.46
N ALA A 94 -7.01 -6.10 7.66
CA ALA A 94 -5.60 -6.23 7.99
C ALA A 94 -5.10 -7.69 7.99
N ASP A 95 -5.96 -8.61 8.41
CA ASP A 95 -5.65 -10.03 8.60
C ASP A 95 -6.00 -10.88 7.36
N GLN A 96 -6.44 -10.23 6.26
CA GLN A 96 -6.72 -10.95 5.01
C GLN A 96 -5.51 -11.77 4.59
N PRO A 97 -5.67 -13.11 4.42
CA PRO A 97 -4.58 -13.99 4.06
C PRO A 97 -4.21 -13.89 2.58
N ILE A 98 -2.92 -13.78 2.32
CA ILE A 98 -2.30 -13.94 1.01
C ILE A 98 -1.66 -15.32 1.01
N LYS A 99 -2.19 -16.23 0.18
CA LYS A 99 -1.86 -17.66 0.23
C LYS A 99 -0.99 -18.07 -0.95
N THR A 100 0.16 -18.66 -0.68
CA THR A 100 0.94 -19.42 -1.66
C THR A 100 0.91 -20.89 -1.26
N THR A 101 0.46 -21.76 -2.17
CA THR A 101 0.23 -23.18 -1.89
C THR A 101 0.98 -24.08 -2.84
N HIS A 102 1.30 -25.29 -2.39
CA HIS A 102 1.54 -26.40 -3.29
C HIS A 102 0.59 -27.55 -2.97
N SER A 103 0.13 -28.20 -4.03
CA SER A 103 -0.87 -29.27 -3.97
C SER A 103 -0.53 -30.32 -5.02
N ASP A 104 -0.93 -31.57 -4.77
CA ASP A 104 -0.84 -32.66 -5.73
C ASP A 104 -2.22 -33.03 -6.28
N SER A 105 -2.25 -33.74 -7.42
CA SER A 105 -3.46 -34.30 -8.01
C SER A 105 -3.31 -35.81 -8.26
N GLY A 106 -2.43 -36.48 -7.54
CA GLY A 106 -2.11 -37.87 -7.76
C GLY A 106 -2.30 -38.77 -6.54
N THR A 107 -1.80 -39.96 -6.64
CA THR A 107 -1.65 -40.89 -5.53
C THR A 107 -0.21 -40.89 -5.03
N ILE A 108 -0.03 -41.05 -3.72
CA ILE A 108 1.27 -41.22 -3.09
C ILE A 108 1.40 -42.70 -2.75
N GLU A 109 2.30 -43.38 -3.42
CA GLU A 109 2.50 -44.83 -3.29
C GLU A 109 3.98 -45.13 -3.05
N ARG A 110 4.24 -46.33 -2.47
CA ARG A 110 5.60 -46.83 -2.24
C ARG A 110 6.33 -47.06 -3.56
N ASP A 111 7.58 -46.66 -3.68
CA ASP A 111 8.39 -46.88 -4.88
C ASP A 111 8.69 -48.35 -5.12
N THR A 112 7.96 -48.99 -6.01
CA THR A 112 8.13 -50.40 -6.37
C THR A 112 9.24 -50.65 -7.39
N LEU A 113 9.89 -49.60 -7.90
CA LEU A 113 11.01 -49.71 -8.85
C LEU A 113 12.35 -49.97 -8.15
N LEU A 114 12.40 -49.80 -6.83
CA LEU A 114 13.60 -50.06 -6.05
C LEU A 114 13.61 -51.51 -5.53
N PRO A 115 14.80 -52.20 -5.46
CA PRO A 115 14.92 -53.51 -4.83
C PRO A 115 14.51 -53.46 -3.37
N ASP A 116 13.90 -54.53 -2.84
CA ASP A 116 13.46 -54.63 -1.44
C ASP A 116 14.61 -54.49 -0.41
N SER A 117 15.85 -54.61 -0.85
CA SER A 117 17.05 -54.41 -0.02
C SER A 117 17.44 -52.93 0.16
N VAL A 118 16.79 -51.99 -0.56
CA VAL A 118 17.03 -50.56 -0.48
C VAL A 118 15.91 -49.92 0.33
N GLU A 119 16.24 -48.87 1.12
CA GLU A 119 15.24 -48.10 1.82
C GLU A 119 14.22 -47.55 0.80
N GLN A 120 12.96 -47.98 0.97
CA GLN A 120 11.89 -47.63 0.01
C GLN A 120 11.19 -46.39 0.49
N HIS A 121 11.07 -45.40 -0.41
CA HIS A 121 10.37 -44.15 -0.23
C HIS A 121 9.10 -44.09 -1.09
N ASN A 122 8.30 -43.06 -0.88
CA ASN A 122 7.09 -42.86 -1.64
C ASN A 122 7.36 -42.11 -2.97
N VAL A 123 6.56 -42.43 -3.95
CA VAL A 123 6.47 -41.76 -5.25
C VAL A 123 5.14 -41.02 -5.35
N LEU A 124 5.16 -39.77 -5.79
CA LEU A 124 3.96 -39.06 -6.20
C LEU A 124 3.67 -39.41 -7.67
N HIS A 125 2.68 -40.28 -7.88
CA HIS A 125 2.14 -40.63 -9.20
C HIS A 125 1.07 -39.59 -9.60
N GLY A 126 1.49 -38.40 -10.01
CA GLY A 126 0.60 -37.30 -10.35
C GLY A 126 1.33 -35.97 -10.45
N ASP A 127 0.56 -34.94 -10.73
CA ASP A 127 1.09 -33.60 -10.97
C ASP A 127 1.23 -32.82 -9.65
N LEU A 128 2.24 -31.97 -9.58
CA LEU A 128 2.48 -31.04 -8.47
C LEU A 128 2.20 -29.61 -8.90
N TYR A 129 1.37 -28.88 -8.18
CA TYR A 129 0.93 -27.55 -8.50
C TYR A 129 1.42 -26.53 -7.47
N LEU A 130 2.14 -25.51 -7.94
CA LEU A 130 2.61 -24.40 -7.15
C LEU A 130 1.77 -23.18 -7.49
N ARG A 131 0.81 -22.82 -6.64
CA ARG A 131 -0.11 -21.71 -6.87
C ARG A 131 0.37 -20.46 -6.12
N GLY A 132 0.69 -19.42 -6.87
CA GLY A 132 1.11 -18.14 -6.31
C GLY A 132 -0.06 -17.26 -5.89
N GLY A 133 0.03 -16.67 -4.69
CA GLY A 133 -0.90 -15.65 -4.20
C GLY A 133 -0.45 -14.22 -4.46
N PHE A 134 0.60 -14.02 -5.26
CA PHE A 134 1.27 -12.74 -5.45
C PHE A 134 1.80 -12.18 -4.12
N ASP A 135 2.54 -13.03 -3.42
CA ASP A 135 3.09 -12.78 -2.09
C ASP A 135 4.59 -12.43 -2.16
N PRO A 136 4.98 -11.15 -2.07
CA PRO A 136 6.39 -10.76 -2.09
C PRO A 136 7.15 -11.08 -0.80
N LEU A 137 6.45 -11.48 0.28
CA LEU A 137 7.06 -11.90 1.54
C LEU A 137 7.54 -13.35 1.51
N PHE A 138 7.04 -14.17 0.57
CA PHE A 138 7.44 -15.57 0.47
C PHE A 138 8.97 -15.70 0.36
N GLY A 139 9.58 -16.37 1.33
CA GLY A 139 11.03 -16.40 1.52
C GLY A 139 11.60 -17.80 1.75
N PRO A 140 12.85 -17.88 2.27
CA PRO A 140 13.55 -19.13 2.51
C PRO A 140 12.82 -20.08 3.47
N ASP A 141 12.19 -19.55 4.51
CA ASP A 141 11.48 -20.35 5.51
C ASP A 141 10.22 -20.99 4.91
N ASP A 142 9.53 -20.26 4.04
CA ASP A 142 8.36 -20.75 3.34
C ASP A 142 8.74 -21.84 2.33
N MET A 143 9.87 -21.65 1.62
CA MET A 143 10.39 -22.65 0.71
C MET A 143 10.82 -23.92 1.45
N ARG A 144 11.48 -23.78 2.61
CA ARG A 144 11.80 -24.94 3.46
C ARG A 144 10.55 -25.70 3.90
N ALA A 145 9.49 -24.98 4.27
CA ALA A 145 8.22 -25.60 4.65
C ALA A 145 7.60 -26.40 3.48
N PHE A 146 7.71 -25.88 2.25
CA PHE A 146 7.26 -26.61 1.05
C PHE A 146 8.03 -27.91 0.84
N ILE A 147 9.35 -27.88 0.97
CA ILE A 147 10.16 -29.12 0.84
C ILE A 147 9.92 -30.08 2.01
N GLN A 148 9.79 -29.53 3.22
CA GLN A 148 9.52 -30.35 4.40
C GLN A 148 8.19 -31.11 4.30
N SER A 149 7.14 -30.54 3.72
CA SER A 149 5.86 -31.24 3.55
C SER A 149 5.95 -32.43 2.58
N LEU A 150 6.85 -32.38 1.57
CA LEU A 150 7.15 -33.57 0.76
C LEU A 150 7.89 -34.63 1.53
N ARG A 151 8.84 -34.23 2.39
CA ARG A 151 9.57 -35.18 3.29
C ARG A 151 8.63 -35.87 4.29
N GLU A 152 7.68 -35.11 4.85
CA GLU A 152 6.69 -35.65 5.81
C GLU A 152 5.78 -36.70 5.19
N GLN A 153 5.57 -36.63 3.87
CA GLN A 153 4.92 -37.69 3.08
C GLN A 153 5.89 -38.74 2.55
N ASP A 154 7.18 -38.65 2.93
CA ASP A 154 8.29 -39.49 2.44
C ASP A 154 8.40 -39.52 0.91
N ILE A 155 7.97 -38.45 0.21
CA ILE A 155 8.04 -38.37 -1.25
C ILE A 155 9.49 -38.13 -1.68
N ARG A 156 10.06 -39.05 -2.46
CA ARG A 156 11.42 -38.95 -3.01
C ARG A 156 11.44 -38.90 -4.53
N ARG A 157 10.30 -39.12 -5.16
CA ARG A 157 10.16 -39.00 -6.61
C ARG A 157 8.78 -38.42 -7.00
N ILE A 158 8.80 -37.59 -8.02
CA ILE A 158 7.61 -37.02 -8.63
C ILE A 158 7.57 -37.43 -10.09
N ASP A 159 6.64 -38.35 -10.44
CA ASP A 159 6.51 -38.89 -11.80
C ASP A 159 5.66 -38.06 -12.73
N GLY A 160 4.92 -37.10 -12.20
CA GLY A 160 4.07 -36.20 -12.97
C GLY A 160 4.75 -34.89 -13.40
N THR A 161 3.93 -33.93 -13.79
CA THR A 161 4.38 -32.59 -14.18
C THR A 161 4.36 -31.64 -12.99
N VAL A 162 5.40 -30.81 -12.86
CA VAL A 162 5.39 -29.67 -11.94
C VAL A 162 4.79 -28.45 -12.65
N TYR A 163 3.74 -27.86 -12.09
CA TYR A 163 3.07 -26.70 -12.61
C TYR A 163 3.32 -25.45 -11.79
N ALA A 164 3.66 -24.35 -12.45
CA ALA A 164 3.62 -23.01 -11.92
C ALA A 164 2.25 -22.39 -12.23
N ASP A 165 1.35 -22.36 -11.24
CA ASP A 165 0.03 -21.76 -11.40
C ASP A 165 0.10 -20.24 -11.16
N LEU A 166 0.02 -19.48 -12.24
CA LEU A 166 0.08 -18.01 -12.28
C LEU A 166 -1.31 -17.39 -12.49
N SER A 167 -2.38 -18.17 -12.34
CA SER A 167 -3.77 -17.76 -12.65
C SER A 167 -4.36 -16.78 -11.63
N PHE A 168 -3.65 -16.45 -10.56
CA PHE A 168 -4.10 -15.50 -9.54
C PHE A 168 -4.45 -14.12 -10.11
N LYS A 169 -3.69 -13.63 -11.09
CA LYS A 169 -3.89 -12.33 -11.72
C LYS A 169 -3.87 -12.45 -13.25
N ASP A 170 -4.21 -11.35 -13.92
CA ASP A 170 -4.02 -11.24 -15.37
C ASP A 170 -2.58 -11.50 -15.79
N THR A 171 -2.34 -11.67 -17.09
CA THR A 171 -1.03 -12.02 -17.63
C THR A 171 -0.08 -10.84 -17.80
N LEU A 172 -0.48 -9.63 -17.42
CA LEU A 172 0.34 -8.42 -17.54
C LEU A 172 1.54 -8.51 -16.60
N LYS A 173 2.73 -8.35 -17.15
CA LYS A 173 4.01 -8.40 -16.39
C LYS A 173 4.46 -7.03 -15.90
N TRP A 174 3.87 -5.97 -16.40
CA TRP A 174 4.22 -4.57 -16.12
C TRP A 174 2.94 -3.77 -15.87
N GLY A 175 3.01 -2.77 -15.01
CA GLY A 175 1.93 -1.82 -14.80
C GLY A 175 1.69 -0.95 -16.04
N GLN A 176 0.45 -0.54 -16.25
CA GLN A 176 0.09 0.35 -17.34
C GLN A 176 0.81 1.70 -17.19
N GLY A 177 1.47 2.17 -18.25
CA GLY A 177 2.19 3.46 -18.23
C GLY A 177 3.53 3.44 -17.49
N TRP A 178 4.09 2.25 -17.21
CA TRP A 178 5.47 2.12 -16.74
C TRP A 178 6.44 2.36 -17.89
N CYS A 179 7.58 2.97 -17.58
CA CYS A 179 8.63 3.22 -18.56
C CYS A 179 9.56 2.01 -18.66
N TRP A 180 10.18 1.84 -19.82
CA TRP A 180 11.09 0.72 -20.11
C TRP A 180 12.35 0.72 -19.23
N ASP A 181 12.72 1.88 -18.68
CA ASP A 181 13.88 2.09 -17.80
C ASP A 181 13.51 2.10 -16.29
N ASP A 182 12.26 1.86 -15.97
CA ASP A 182 11.83 1.71 -14.58
C ASP A 182 12.46 0.47 -13.95
N LYS A 183 13.05 0.66 -12.78
CA LYS A 183 13.60 -0.44 -11.97
C LYS A 183 12.47 -1.19 -11.25
N ALA A 184 11.64 -1.89 -12.01
CA ALA A 184 10.50 -2.62 -11.47
C ALA A 184 10.71 -4.14 -11.64
N THR A 185 10.26 -4.89 -10.63
CA THR A 185 10.20 -6.36 -10.69
C THR A 185 9.00 -6.78 -11.52
N THR A 186 9.13 -7.87 -12.29
CA THR A 186 8.03 -8.50 -13.02
C THR A 186 6.86 -8.82 -12.08
N LEU A 187 5.64 -8.43 -12.50
CA LEU A 187 4.41 -8.72 -11.76
C LEU A 187 3.99 -10.16 -12.02
N THR A 188 4.46 -11.07 -11.18
CA THR A 188 4.15 -12.50 -11.25
C THR A 188 3.60 -13.00 -9.90
N PRO A 189 2.60 -13.89 -9.90
CA PRO A 189 2.04 -14.45 -8.67
C PRO A 189 3.00 -15.28 -7.83
N LEU A 190 3.98 -15.94 -8.46
CA LEU A 190 5.00 -16.74 -7.77
C LEU A 190 6.29 -15.94 -7.61
N LEU A 191 6.55 -15.51 -6.39
CA LEU A 191 7.72 -14.72 -6.00
C LEU A 191 8.55 -15.45 -4.93
N TYR A 192 9.86 -15.23 -4.94
CA TYR A 192 10.77 -15.64 -3.88
C TYR A 192 11.67 -14.45 -3.50
N ASN A 193 11.62 -14.01 -2.24
CA ASN A 193 12.29 -12.79 -1.78
C ASN A 193 12.02 -11.58 -2.71
N ALA A 194 10.75 -11.36 -3.03
CA ALA A 194 10.29 -10.27 -3.91
C ALA A 194 10.92 -10.29 -5.33
N LYS A 195 11.28 -11.48 -5.86
CA LYS A 195 11.87 -11.66 -7.19
C LYS A 195 11.19 -12.77 -7.97
N ASP A 196 11.14 -12.65 -9.31
CA ASP A 196 10.63 -13.67 -10.24
C ASP A 196 11.65 -14.82 -10.42
N ILE A 197 11.97 -15.50 -9.31
CA ILE A 197 12.89 -16.65 -9.28
C ILE A 197 12.33 -17.83 -8.49
N PHE A 198 11.04 -17.82 -8.16
CA PHE A 198 10.41 -18.85 -7.34
C PHE A 198 10.64 -20.26 -7.89
N MET A 199 10.28 -20.49 -9.16
CA MET A 199 10.42 -21.82 -9.76
C MET A 199 11.88 -22.30 -9.82
N THR A 200 12.81 -21.41 -10.13
CA THR A 200 14.25 -21.74 -10.09
C THR A 200 14.66 -22.21 -8.70
N ARG A 201 14.24 -21.49 -7.66
CA ARG A 201 14.56 -21.86 -6.27
C ARG A 201 13.87 -23.14 -5.83
N PHE A 202 12.60 -23.34 -6.19
CA PHE A 202 11.87 -24.55 -5.86
C PHE A 202 12.53 -25.80 -6.48
N MET A 203 12.84 -25.76 -7.79
CA MET A 203 13.49 -26.88 -8.47
C MET A 203 14.88 -27.17 -7.88
N GLN A 204 15.68 -26.13 -7.56
CA GLN A 204 16.95 -26.28 -6.87
C GLN A 204 16.80 -26.88 -5.45
N SER A 205 15.72 -26.56 -4.75
CA SER A 205 15.45 -27.09 -3.42
C SER A 205 15.08 -28.58 -3.45
N LEU A 206 14.35 -29.01 -4.48
CA LEU A 206 14.08 -30.45 -4.73
C LEU A 206 15.39 -31.22 -4.97
N ASP A 207 16.28 -30.67 -5.82
CA ASP A 207 17.57 -31.28 -6.12
C ASP A 207 18.46 -31.37 -4.85
N ALA A 208 18.51 -30.29 -4.06
CA ALA A 208 19.28 -30.26 -2.82
C ALA A 208 18.77 -31.28 -1.78
N ASP A 209 17.49 -31.65 -1.87
CA ASP A 209 16.85 -32.63 -1.01
C ASP A 209 16.79 -34.03 -1.61
N SER A 210 17.49 -34.24 -2.72
CA SER A 210 17.56 -35.55 -3.44
C SER A 210 16.17 -36.05 -3.87
N ILE A 211 15.20 -35.17 -4.12
CA ILE A 211 13.91 -35.54 -4.67
C ILE A 211 14.01 -35.60 -6.19
N VAL A 212 13.80 -36.78 -6.78
CA VAL A 212 13.77 -37.00 -8.23
C VAL A 212 12.53 -36.28 -8.80
N ARG A 213 12.74 -35.46 -9.80
CA ARG A 213 11.72 -34.59 -10.39
C ARG A 213 11.80 -34.52 -11.89
N PRO A 214 10.74 -34.09 -12.61
CA PRO A 214 10.84 -33.81 -14.04
C PRO A 214 11.86 -32.68 -14.30
N ALA A 215 12.54 -32.74 -15.46
CA ALA A 215 13.57 -31.78 -15.83
C ALA A 215 13.04 -30.33 -15.94
N ASN A 216 11.78 -30.19 -16.37
CA ASN A 216 11.13 -28.91 -16.63
C ASN A 216 9.80 -28.79 -15.89
N TYR A 217 9.30 -27.56 -15.75
CA TYR A 217 7.97 -27.27 -15.26
C TYR A 217 7.12 -26.61 -16.36
N ARG A 218 5.80 -26.65 -16.20
CA ARG A 218 4.85 -25.96 -17.09
C ARG A 218 4.21 -24.78 -16.38
N ARG A 219 3.79 -23.77 -17.13
CA ARG A 219 3.10 -22.57 -16.60
C ARG A 219 1.61 -22.64 -16.93
N LEU A 220 0.77 -22.32 -15.93
CA LEU A 220 -0.67 -22.16 -16.06
C LEU A 220 -1.00 -20.67 -15.85
N THR A 221 -1.58 -20.03 -16.86
CA THR A 221 -1.87 -18.58 -16.84
C THR A 221 -3.36 -18.26 -16.90
N GLN A 222 -4.19 -19.26 -17.24
CA GLN A 222 -5.65 -19.12 -17.32
C GLN A 222 -6.33 -20.39 -16.84
N GLY A 223 -7.55 -20.25 -16.29
CA GLY A 223 -8.34 -21.38 -15.80
C GLY A 223 -7.60 -22.08 -14.68
N GLY A 224 -7.64 -21.50 -13.48
CA GLY A 224 -7.13 -22.17 -12.29
C GLY A 224 -7.66 -23.61 -12.25
N LEU A 225 -6.87 -24.52 -11.72
CA LEU A 225 -7.21 -25.95 -11.65
C LEU A 225 -8.58 -26.15 -10.98
N GLU A 226 -9.58 -26.50 -11.77
CA GLU A 226 -10.80 -27.20 -11.37
C GLU A 226 -10.52 -28.71 -11.26
N ARG A 227 -9.41 -29.09 -10.63
CA ARG A 227 -9.08 -30.50 -10.38
C ARG A 227 -9.13 -30.74 -8.88
N ASP A 228 -9.57 -31.93 -8.52
CA ASP A 228 -9.45 -32.43 -7.15
C ASP A 228 -7.95 -32.51 -6.80
N THR A 229 -7.47 -31.54 -6.05
CA THR A 229 -6.09 -31.49 -5.59
C THR A 229 -6.05 -31.51 -4.07
N VAL A 230 -5.08 -32.23 -3.50
CA VAL A 230 -4.80 -32.22 -2.07
C VAL A 230 -3.72 -31.19 -1.78
N THR A 231 -4.00 -30.25 -0.89
CA THR A 231 -3.01 -29.25 -0.47
C THR A 231 -1.99 -29.89 0.48
N LEU A 232 -0.75 -29.97 0.05
CA LEU A 232 0.36 -30.48 0.87
C LEU A 232 0.88 -29.41 1.84
N CYS A 233 1.00 -28.17 1.39
CA CYS A 233 1.42 -27.05 2.24
C CYS A 233 0.81 -25.73 1.77
N CYS A 234 0.47 -24.88 2.73
CA CYS A 234 0.00 -23.52 2.51
C CYS A 234 0.82 -22.55 3.36
N ARG A 235 1.46 -21.56 2.70
CA ARG A 235 2.11 -20.45 3.38
C ARG A 235 1.22 -19.22 3.31
N ILE A 236 1.13 -18.50 4.42
CA ILE A 236 0.20 -17.40 4.59
C ILE A 236 0.94 -16.20 5.16
N HIS A 237 0.84 -15.07 4.48
CA HIS A 237 1.15 -13.75 5.00
C HIS A 237 -0.10 -12.88 4.98
N THR A 238 -0.09 -11.74 5.68
CA THR A 238 -1.26 -10.86 5.80
C THR A 238 -1.01 -9.51 5.15
N ILE A 239 -2.09 -8.81 4.84
CA ILE A 239 -2.03 -7.43 4.31
C ILE A 239 -1.25 -6.52 5.28
N SER A 240 -1.48 -6.63 6.59
CA SER A 240 -0.77 -5.81 7.59
C SER A 240 0.75 -6.00 7.56
N GLN A 241 1.23 -7.24 7.37
CA GLN A 241 2.67 -7.52 7.24
C GLN A 241 3.29 -6.85 6.00
N MET A 242 2.52 -6.74 4.91
CA MET A 242 2.99 -6.12 3.67
C MET A 242 3.04 -4.60 3.76
N ILE A 243 2.06 -3.97 4.41
CA ILE A 243 1.92 -2.50 4.46
C ILE A 243 3.13 -1.85 5.12
N GLY A 244 3.69 -2.45 6.17
CA GLY A 244 4.85 -1.90 6.87
C GLY A 244 6.03 -1.62 5.93
N ARG A 245 6.49 -2.63 5.19
CA ARG A 245 7.58 -2.50 4.22
C ARG A 245 7.19 -1.59 3.05
N MET A 246 6.00 -1.78 2.50
CA MET A 246 5.49 -0.96 1.40
C MET A 246 5.54 0.54 1.71
N MET A 247 5.13 0.94 2.90
CA MET A 247 5.08 2.35 3.27
C MET A 247 6.46 2.90 3.67
N LYS A 248 7.22 2.15 4.51
CA LYS A 248 8.55 2.57 4.99
C LYS A 248 9.58 2.70 3.88
N GLU A 249 9.66 1.68 3.01
CA GLU A 249 10.66 1.60 1.94
C GLU A 249 10.14 2.11 0.60
N SER A 250 8.83 2.39 0.52
CA SER A 250 8.16 2.77 -0.73
C SER A 250 8.23 1.66 -1.80
N ASP A 251 8.16 0.39 -1.38
CA ASP A 251 8.32 -0.76 -2.28
C ASP A 251 7.14 -0.86 -3.25
N ASN A 252 7.43 -0.81 -4.56
CA ASN A 252 6.42 -0.82 -5.61
C ASN A 252 5.79 -2.21 -5.78
N LEU A 253 6.59 -3.29 -5.69
CA LEU A 253 6.08 -4.65 -5.86
C LEU A 253 5.07 -5.00 -4.77
N PHE A 254 5.32 -4.58 -3.53
CA PHE A 254 4.37 -4.75 -2.42
C PHE A 254 3.06 -3.99 -2.66
N ALA A 255 3.15 -2.79 -3.24
CA ALA A 255 1.96 -2.01 -3.59
C ALA A 255 1.16 -2.65 -4.72
N GLU A 256 1.83 -3.14 -5.77
CA GLU A 256 1.16 -3.86 -6.85
C GLU A 256 0.54 -5.16 -6.36
N SER A 257 1.22 -5.89 -5.46
CA SER A 257 0.65 -7.07 -4.85
C SER A 257 -0.66 -6.76 -4.12
N LEU A 258 -0.68 -5.73 -3.27
CA LEU A 258 -1.91 -5.30 -2.59
C LEU A 258 -3.00 -4.83 -3.56
N PHE A 259 -2.63 -4.11 -4.61
CA PHE A 259 -3.55 -3.66 -5.65
C PHE A 259 -4.23 -4.85 -6.34
N TYR A 260 -3.46 -5.88 -6.72
CA TYR A 260 -4.02 -7.10 -7.33
C TYR A 260 -4.80 -7.98 -6.34
N GLN A 261 -4.58 -7.88 -5.02
CA GLN A 261 -5.49 -8.49 -4.03
C GLN A 261 -6.89 -7.89 -4.10
N LEU A 262 -7.03 -6.60 -4.43
CA LEU A 262 -8.32 -5.94 -4.57
C LEU A 262 -9.15 -6.49 -5.74
N GLY A 263 -8.52 -6.95 -6.85
CA GLY A 263 -9.31 -7.26 -8.03
C GLY A 263 -8.75 -8.27 -9.02
N ARG A 264 -7.60 -8.86 -8.81
CA ARG A 264 -6.92 -9.84 -9.69
C ARG A 264 -6.66 -9.39 -11.14
N SER A 265 -7.01 -8.16 -11.47
CA SER A 265 -6.61 -7.47 -12.71
C SER A 265 -6.55 -5.98 -12.44
N GLY A 266 -5.69 -5.26 -13.17
CA GLY A 266 -5.50 -3.82 -12.96
C GLY A 266 -6.83 -3.05 -13.00
N ARG A 267 -7.71 -3.35 -13.97
CA ARG A 267 -9.02 -2.70 -14.08
C ARG A 267 -9.92 -2.98 -12.86
N LYS A 268 -10.05 -4.25 -12.44
CA LYS A 268 -10.91 -4.59 -11.29
C LYS A 268 -10.36 -4.04 -9.98
N ALA A 269 -9.05 -3.98 -9.84
CA ALA A 269 -8.40 -3.37 -8.69
C ALA A 269 -8.68 -1.85 -8.61
N ALA A 270 -8.54 -1.15 -9.75
CA ALA A 270 -8.88 0.27 -9.84
C ALA A 270 -10.38 0.54 -9.53
N GLU A 271 -11.28 -0.35 -9.99
CA GLU A 271 -12.73 -0.27 -9.67
C GLU A 271 -12.98 -0.28 -8.14
N GLN A 272 -12.21 -1.06 -7.37
CA GLN A 272 -12.30 -1.06 -5.90
C GLN A 272 -11.80 0.25 -5.29
N GLU A 273 -10.70 0.81 -5.79
CA GLU A 273 -10.21 2.11 -5.34
C GLU A 273 -11.17 3.25 -5.70
N TYR A 274 -11.78 3.23 -6.88
CA TYR A 274 -12.85 4.15 -7.26
C TYR A 274 -14.10 4.00 -6.39
N GLY A 275 -14.42 2.77 -5.95
CA GLY A 275 -15.47 2.50 -4.96
C GLY A 275 -15.23 3.27 -3.66
N LEU A 276 -14.04 3.16 -3.09
CA LEU A 276 -13.66 3.88 -1.88
C LEU A 276 -13.71 5.40 -2.07
N ILE A 277 -13.21 5.92 -3.20
CA ILE A 277 -13.26 7.36 -3.51
C ILE A 277 -14.73 7.86 -3.50
N ARG A 278 -15.66 7.07 -4.07
CA ARG A 278 -17.10 7.38 -4.07
C ARG A 278 -17.68 7.38 -2.66
N GLU A 279 -17.33 6.41 -1.82
CA GLU A 279 -17.77 6.34 -0.42
C GLU A 279 -17.28 7.55 0.40
N LEU A 280 -16.13 8.12 0.04
CA LEU A 280 -15.62 9.36 0.63
C LEU A 280 -16.34 10.62 0.11
N GLY A 281 -17.39 10.47 -0.70
CA GLY A 281 -18.19 11.59 -1.22
C GLY A 281 -17.50 12.38 -2.34
N LEU A 282 -16.63 11.72 -3.11
CA LEU A 282 -15.96 12.31 -4.28
C LEU A 282 -16.40 11.59 -5.56
N ASN A 283 -16.37 12.28 -6.69
CA ASN A 283 -16.66 11.68 -7.99
C ASN A 283 -15.41 10.92 -8.49
N PRO A 284 -15.45 9.58 -8.64
CA PRO A 284 -14.29 8.81 -9.09
C PRO A 284 -13.85 9.14 -10.52
N ASP A 285 -14.75 9.63 -11.37
CA ASP A 285 -14.44 9.99 -12.76
C ASP A 285 -13.49 11.22 -12.88
N ASP A 286 -13.29 11.95 -11.78
CA ASP A 286 -12.34 13.05 -11.70
C ASP A 286 -10.89 12.57 -11.54
N TYR A 287 -10.62 11.26 -11.39
CA TYR A 287 -9.31 10.70 -11.08
C TYR A 287 -8.90 9.62 -12.07
N THR A 288 -7.60 9.30 -12.10
CA THR A 288 -7.10 8.16 -12.87
C THR A 288 -6.21 7.28 -11.99
N VAL A 289 -6.58 6.01 -11.92
CA VAL A 289 -5.86 4.93 -11.24
C VAL A 289 -5.37 3.95 -12.29
N ALA A 290 -4.07 3.91 -12.52
CA ALA A 290 -3.44 3.02 -13.51
C ALA A 290 -2.64 1.88 -12.86
N ASP A 291 -2.13 2.09 -11.64
CA ASP A 291 -1.42 1.11 -10.84
C ASP A 291 -1.57 1.40 -9.33
N GLY A 292 -1.17 0.45 -8.50
CA GLY A 292 -1.23 0.61 -7.03
C GLY A 292 -0.02 1.30 -6.42
N SER A 293 1.09 1.37 -7.13
CA SER A 293 2.37 1.88 -6.61
C SER A 293 2.57 3.38 -6.80
N GLY A 294 1.92 3.95 -7.81
CA GLY A 294 2.15 5.31 -8.27
C GLY A 294 3.38 5.45 -9.17
N LEU A 295 3.92 4.34 -9.69
CA LEU A 295 5.01 4.36 -10.67
C LEU A 295 4.52 4.83 -12.04
N SER A 296 3.29 4.47 -12.39
CA SER A 296 2.66 4.88 -13.63
C SER A 296 2.57 6.41 -13.77
N LEU A 297 2.96 6.90 -14.94
CA LEU A 297 2.79 8.31 -15.32
C LEU A 297 1.32 8.67 -15.61
N TYR A 298 0.43 7.67 -15.66
CA TYR A 298 -1.00 7.86 -15.95
C TYR A 298 -1.87 8.01 -14.69
N ASN A 299 -1.30 7.84 -13.49
CA ASN A 299 -2.01 8.14 -12.26
C ASN A 299 -2.21 9.64 -12.09
N TYR A 300 -3.45 10.05 -11.79
CA TYR A 300 -3.79 11.42 -11.44
C TYR A 300 -4.72 11.45 -10.24
N LEU A 301 -4.31 12.09 -9.18
CA LEU A 301 -5.08 12.37 -7.97
C LEU A 301 -5.00 13.86 -7.61
N THR A 302 -5.86 14.29 -6.69
CA THR A 302 -5.79 15.61 -6.09
C THR A 302 -5.30 15.55 -4.65
N PRO A 303 -4.67 16.60 -4.08
CA PRO A 303 -4.39 16.66 -2.65
C PRO A 303 -5.63 16.45 -1.78
N GLN A 304 -6.80 16.90 -2.25
CA GLN A 304 -8.07 16.74 -1.53
C GLN A 304 -8.44 15.27 -1.32
N VAL A 305 -8.34 14.41 -2.34
CA VAL A 305 -8.65 12.98 -2.16
C VAL A 305 -7.67 12.32 -1.20
N VAL A 306 -6.38 12.67 -1.27
CA VAL A 306 -5.37 12.10 -0.37
C VAL A 306 -5.65 12.49 1.09
N VAL A 307 -5.95 13.75 1.35
CA VAL A 307 -6.28 14.20 2.73
C VAL A 307 -7.59 13.60 3.21
N ARG A 308 -8.60 13.42 2.34
CA ARG A 308 -9.83 12.72 2.71
C ARG A 308 -9.58 11.25 3.07
N LEU A 309 -8.68 10.56 2.36
CA LEU A 309 -8.25 9.20 2.72
C LEU A 309 -7.56 9.19 4.09
N LEU A 310 -6.62 10.11 4.33
CA LEU A 310 -5.94 10.23 5.63
C LEU A 310 -6.94 10.51 6.76
N ARG A 311 -7.91 11.43 6.55
CA ARG A 311 -8.99 11.70 7.51
C ARG A 311 -9.85 10.47 7.75
N HIS A 312 -10.21 9.71 6.73
CA HIS A 312 -10.96 8.46 6.85
C HIS A 312 -10.18 7.43 7.69
N VAL A 313 -8.89 7.28 7.43
CA VAL A 313 -8.00 6.42 8.23
C VAL A 313 -7.96 6.88 9.68
N TRP A 314 -7.79 8.18 9.94
CA TRP A 314 -7.75 8.74 11.28
C TRP A 314 -9.00 8.44 12.09
N ASN A 315 -10.16 8.58 11.48
CA ASN A 315 -11.48 8.37 12.11
C ASN A 315 -11.89 6.87 12.16
N THR A 316 -11.05 5.96 11.68
CA THR A 316 -11.34 4.52 11.64
C THR A 316 -10.25 3.74 12.36
N PRO A 317 -10.41 3.40 13.65
CA PRO A 317 -9.36 2.81 14.48
C PRO A 317 -8.71 1.55 13.87
N ARG A 318 -9.49 0.67 13.23
CA ARG A 318 -8.97 -0.53 12.56
C ARG A 318 -7.99 -0.22 11.42
N LEU A 319 -8.15 0.90 10.73
CA LEU A 319 -7.25 1.36 9.66
C LEU A 319 -6.06 2.11 10.24
N LEU A 320 -6.32 2.97 11.24
CA LEU A 320 -5.30 3.81 11.88
C LEU A 320 -4.22 2.97 12.53
N ASN A 321 -4.61 1.92 13.27
CA ASN A 321 -3.69 1.05 13.99
C ASN A 321 -2.69 0.30 13.08
N VAL A 322 -2.98 0.19 11.79
CA VAL A 322 -2.08 -0.43 10.80
C VAL A 322 -1.35 0.62 9.98
N LEU A 323 -2.07 1.60 9.42
CA LEU A 323 -1.47 2.54 8.47
C LEU A 323 -0.59 3.59 9.15
N TYR A 324 -1.02 4.16 10.29
CA TYR A 324 -0.28 5.22 10.96
C TYR A 324 1.15 4.80 11.39
N PRO A 325 1.34 3.63 12.07
CA PRO A 325 2.69 3.18 12.45
C PRO A 325 3.54 2.76 11.23
N SER A 326 2.92 2.40 10.10
CA SER A 326 3.62 2.01 8.89
C SER A 326 4.20 3.18 8.09
N LEU A 327 3.73 4.41 8.33
CA LEU A 327 4.29 5.59 7.68
C LEU A 327 5.73 5.87 8.12
N PRO A 328 6.64 6.32 7.23
CA PRO A 328 7.95 6.85 7.58
C PRO A 328 7.85 7.99 8.60
N ILE A 329 8.78 8.00 9.55
CA ILE A 329 8.88 9.01 10.61
C ILE A 329 10.02 9.95 10.29
N ALA A 330 9.75 11.26 10.28
CA ALA A 330 10.76 12.28 10.05
C ALA A 330 11.95 12.15 11.02
N GLY A 331 13.16 12.10 10.48
CA GLY A 331 14.41 11.99 11.21
C GLY A 331 14.75 10.58 11.72
N TYR A 332 13.82 9.61 11.71
CA TYR A 332 14.00 8.30 12.34
C TYR A 332 14.10 7.13 11.39
N ASP A 333 13.13 6.96 10.49
CA ASP A 333 13.06 5.73 9.68
C ASP A 333 12.54 5.95 8.24
N GLY A 334 12.57 4.85 7.48
CA GLY A 334 12.06 4.78 6.12
C GLY A 334 12.64 5.87 5.20
N THR A 335 11.83 6.34 4.28
CA THR A 335 12.22 7.38 3.31
C THR A 335 12.40 8.78 3.93
N LEU A 336 11.99 8.97 5.19
CA LEU A 336 12.17 10.22 5.94
C LEU A 336 13.34 10.18 6.94
N LYS A 337 14.09 9.08 7.03
CA LYS A 337 15.18 8.88 8.01
C LYS A 337 16.19 10.04 8.06
N LYS A 338 16.47 10.67 6.93
CA LYS A 338 17.45 11.76 6.80
C LYS A 338 16.80 13.13 6.61
N ARG A 339 15.45 13.19 6.59
CA ARG A 339 14.70 14.43 6.35
C ARG A 339 14.22 15.02 7.68
N MET A 340 14.18 16.35 7.75
CA MET A 340 13.69 17.13 8.91
C MET A 340 14.43 16.85 10.24
N LYS A 341 15.60 16.19 10.19
CA LYS A 341 16.42 15.86 11.36
C LYS A 341 16.95 17.13 12.04
N GLY A 342 16.91 17.18 13.36
CA GLY A 342 17.33 18.35 14.15
C GLY A 342 16.35 19.53 14.09
N THR A 343 15.12 19.33 13.61
CA THR A 343 14.07 20.36 13.55
C THR A 343 12.86 19.96 14.41
N ALA A 344 11.93 20.87 14.63
CA ALA A 344 10.68 20.59 15.37
C ALA A 344 9.83 19.50 14.66
N ALA A 345 10.02 19.24 13.36
CA ALA A 345 9.32 18.20 12.63
C ALA A 345 9.86 16.79 12.88
N GLU A 346 11.09 16.65 13.46
CA GLU A 346 11.66 15.35 13.81
C GLU A 346 10.75 14.62 14.81
N GLY A 347 10.34 13.39 14.46
CA GLY A 347 9.41 12.60 15.27
C GLY A 347 7.94 13.00 15.19
N ASN A 348 7.65 14.27 14.85
CA ASN A 348 6.30 14.85 14.83
C ASN A 348 5.62 14.77 13.45
N VAL A 349 6.33 14.35 12.42
CA VAL A 349 5.78 14.13 11.08
C VAL A 349 5.90 12.66 10.70
N ARG A 350 4.78 12.07 10.27
CA ARG A 350 4.69 10.71 9.71
C ARG A 350 4.08 10.80 8.32
N ALA A 351 4.84 10.52 7.28
CA ALA A 351 4.35 10.77 5.93
C ALA A 351 4.93 9.83 4.88
N LYS A 352 4.11 9.56 3.86
CA LYS A 352 4.51 8.87 2.64
C LYS A 352 5.12 9.85 1.66
N THR A 353 6.34 9.55 1.20
CA THR A 353 7.02 10.28 0.13
C THR A 353 6.62 9.73 -1.24
N GLY A 354 6.66 10.58 -2.27
CA GLY A 354 6.57 10.14 -3.65
C GLY A 354 7.58 10.89 -4.52
N THR A 355 8.18 10.18 -5.47
CA THR A 355 9.13 10.75 -6.43
C THR A 355 9.02 10.04 -7.76
N LEU A 356 8.84 10.81 -8.83
CA LEU A 356 9.04 10.44 -10.23
C LEU A 356 9.94 11.47 -10.88
N SER A 357 10.28 11.28 -12.15
CA SER A 357 10.98 12.33 -12.90
C SER A 357 10.18 13.64 -12.84
N LYS A 358 10.81 14.70 -12.29
CA LYS A 358 10.21 16.04 -12.14
C LYS A 358 8.97 16.12 -11.22
N VAL A 359 8.70 15.08 -10.43
CA VAL A 359 7.61 15.04 -9.45
C VAL A 359 8.17 14.75 -8.06
N SER A 360 7.75 15.54 -7.06
CA SER A 360 8.06 15.33 -5.64
C SER A 360 6.80 15.53 -4.81
N THR A 361 6.40 14.50 -4.07
CA THR A 361 5.16 14.52 -3.28
C THR A 361 5.39 14.05 -1.85
N LEU A 362 4.57 14.54 -0.92
CA LEU A 362 4.60 14.16 0.48
C LEU A 362 3.18 14.28 1.05
N ALA A 363 2.70 13.25 1.73
CA ALA A 363 1.40 13.28 2.40
C ALA A 363 1.39 12.42 3.65
N GLY A 364 0.70 12.88 4.69
CA GLY A 364 0.64 12.16 5.96
C GLY A 364 0.08 13.03 7.08
N TYR A 365 0.63 12.82 8.26
CA TYR A 365 0.20 13.46 9.50
C TYR A 365 1.31 14.27 10.13
N ALA A 366 0.93 15.36 10.78
CA ALA A 366 1.81 16.17 11.61
C ALA A 366 1.15 16.40 12.99
N THR A 367 1.95 16.28 14.07
CA THR A 367 1.50 16.65 15.42
C THR A 367 2.15 17.97 15.79
N THR A 368 1.34 18.94 16.16
CA THR A 368 1.81 20.29 16.54
C THR A 368 2.43 20.31 17.92
N SER A 369 3.12 21.38 18.26
CA SER A 369 3.65 21.61 19.62
C SER A 369 2.54 21.71 20.68
N SER A 370 1.31 22.10 20.28
CA SER A 370 0.12 22.13 21.16
C SER A 370 -0.57 20.77 21.28
N GLY A 371 -0.12 19.74 20.54
CA GLY A 371 -0.71 18.40 20.55
C GLY A 371 -1.84 18.20 19.54
N SER A 372 -2.17 19.18 18.69
CA SER A 372 -3.18 19.02 17.62
C SER A 372 -2.66 18.15 16.48
N HIS A 373 -3.56 17.43 15.81
CA HIS A 373 -3.25 16.51 14.74
C HIS A 373 -3.69 17.06 13.39
N LEU A 374 -2.77 17.12 12.44
CA LEU A 374 -3.02 17.60 11.10
C LEU A 374 -2.85 16.47 10.09
N ALA A 375 -3.73 16.41 9.08
CA ALA A 375 -3.50 15.68 7.84
C ALA A 375 -3.05 16.65 6.75
N PHE A 376 -2.04 16.29 5.97
CA PHE A 376 -1.53 17.17 4.91
C PHE A 376 -1.15 16.42 3.65
N CYS A 377 -1.19 17.14 2.53
CA CYS A 377 -0.70 16.67 1.24
C CYS A 377 -0.01 17.82 0.50
N ILE A 378 1.21 17.57 0.01
CA ILE A 378 2.04 18.50 -0.74
C ILE A 378 2.45 17.83 -2.04
N PHE A 379 1.99 18.36 -3.18
CA PHE A 379 2.36 17.90 -4.50
C PHE A 379 3.14 18.98 -5.24
N ASN A 380 4.33 18.61 -5.75
CA ASN A 380 5.14 19.46 -6.63
C ASN A 380 5.37 18.74 -7.95
N GLN A 381 5.10 19.40 -9.07
CA GLN A 381 5.27 18.85 -10.42
C GLN A 381 5.98 19.86 -11.32
N GLY A 382 6.84 19.37 -12.23
CA GLY A 382 7.71 20.20 -13.05
C GLY A 382 9.00 20.64 -12.35
N VAL A 383 9.33 20.04 -11.20
CA VAL A 383 10.51 20.39 -10.41
C VAL A 383 11.76 19.79 -11.06
N LEU A 384 12.66 20.64 -11.54
CA LEU A 384 13.88 20.19 -12.23
C LEU A 384 14.88 19.54 -11.27
N ASN A 385 15.02 20.11 -10.07
CA ASN A 385 15.82 19.55 -8.98
C ASN A 385 14.93 18.99 -7.90
N SER A 386 14.86 17.67 -7.80
CA SER A 386 14.00 16.98 -6.82
C SER A 386 14.37 17.30 -5.36
N GLN A 387 15.60 17.77 -5.08
CA GLN A 387 16.01 18.21 -3.74
C GLN A 387 15.27 19.49 -3.34
N GLU A 388 15.15 20.47 -4.23
CA GLU A 388 14.39 21.70 -3.94
C GLU A 388 12.92 21.42 -3.59
N GLY A 389 12.31 20.46 -4.29
CA GLY A 389 10.96 20.01 -3.95
C GLY A 389 10.88 19.38 -2.55
N ARG A 390 11.87 18.58 -2.17
CA ARG A 390 11.94 17.99 -0.82
C ARG A 390 12.19 19.05 0.25
N ASP A 391 13.12 19.99 0.00
CA ASP A 391 13.43 21.07 0.94
C ASP A 391 12.22 21.97 1.21
N PHE A 392 11.43 22.25 0.17
CA PHE A 392 10.15 22.95 0.32
C PHE A 392 9.18 22.16 1.22
N GLN A 393 8.99 20.87 0.95
CA GLN A 393 8.12 20.01 1.76
C GLN A 393 8.56 19.99 3.23
N ASP A 394 9.87 19.88 3.48
CA ASP A 394 10.44 19.86 4.84
C ASP A 394 10.19 21.20 5.57
N ARG A 395 10.33 22.33 4.87
CA ARG A 395 10.03 23.65 5.43
C ARG A 395 8.55 23.83 5.73
N VAL A 396 7.65 23.37 4.85
CA VAL A 396 6.20 23.38 5.14
C VAL A 396 5.92 22.53 6.38
N CYS A 397 6.41 21.29 6.46
CA CYS A 397 6.22 20.44 7.65
C CYS A 397 6.72 21.09 8.94
N GLN A 398 7.84 21.82 8.90
CA GLN A 398 8.34 22.59 10.05
C GLN A 398 7.40 23.72 10.48
N GLN A 399 6.59 24.28 9.58
CA GLN A 399 5.57 25.27 9.96
C GLN A 399 4.35 24.58 10.57
N LEU A 400 3.98 23.37 10.08
CA LEU A 400 2.82 22.64 10.57
C LEU A 400 2.96 22.18 12.03
N VAL A 401 4.17 21.98 12.52
CA VAL A 401 4.43 21.45 13.88
C VAL A 401 4.71 22.54 14.94
N LYS A 402 4.72 23.81 14.53
CA LYS A 402 4.87 24.94 15.45
C LYS A 402 3.55 25.24 16.17
#